data_25d4fe92404dd9da1390092fb983144f
#
_entry.id   25d4fe92404dd9da1390092fb983144f
#
_cell.length_a   1.000
_cell.length_b   1.000
_cell.length_c   1.000
_cell.angle_alpha   90.00
_cell.angle_beta   90.00
_cell.angle_gamma   90.00
#
_symmetry.space_group_name_H-M   'P 1'
#
loop_
_entity.id
_entity.type
_entity.pdbx_description
1 polymer ?
#
loop_
_entity_poly.entity_id
_entity_poly.type
_entity_poly.pdbx_seq_one_letter_code
_entity_poly.pdbx_strand_id
1 'polypeptide(L)'
;MVRFMGGLNENRNSKPKDEFLDLDDSYNRLMENRNIRPNNEFSNLNDSPVGVKESLRPQVAPRFPPEDNIQFGVNYKEGSKPPVIGNNYTIRSNSIIYNDVVIGDDFRTGHNVVIRENTNIGDDVLIGTNTVIEGDVVIGNNVSIQSNVYIPTNSVIEDNVFIGPCACFTNDKYPVRVKYELKGPKIRRGASIGGNTTFLSGVEIGEGAIVAAGAIVIHSVPPFYLAIGTPAKIKPLADHLKVPNIL
;
A
#
# COMPACT_ATOMS: atom_id res chain seq x y z
N MET A 1 41.00 -60.09 -12.77
CA MET A 1 42.01 -59.13 -13.23
C MET A 1 41.42 -58.31 -14.36
N VAL A 2 40.72 -57.21 -14.10
CA VAL A 2 40.48 -56.15 -15.10
C VAL A 2 40.29 -54.84 -14.30
N ARG A 3 41.17 -53.87 -14.53
CA ARG A 3 41.15 -52.51 -14.02
C ARG A 3 40.08 -51.72 -14.77
N PHE A 4 39.26 -50.93 -14.08
CA PHE A 4 38.63 -49.75 -14.64
C PHE A 4 39.08 -48.53 -13.84
N MET A 5 39.92 -47.73 -14.47
CA MET A 5 40.11 -46.31 -14.10
C MET A 5 39.05 -45.49 -14.87
N GLY A 6 38.34 -44.64 -14.17
CA GLY A 6 37.46 -43.65 -14.76
C GLY A 6 37.47 -42.45 -13.88
N GLY A 7 38.10 -41.35 -14.33
CA GLY A 7 38.29 -40.12 -13.59
C GLY A 7 36.96 -39.39 -13.28
N LEU A 8 36.86 -38.93 -12.05
CA LEU A 8 35.88 -37.96 -11.62
C LEU A 8 36.35 -36.57 -12.06
N ASN A 9 35.65 -36.01 -12.99
CA ASN A 9 35.85 -34.62 -13.40
C ASN A 9 34.97 -33.75 -12.51
N GLU A 10 35.53 -33.14 -11.48
CA GLU A 10 34.94 -32.11 -10.67
C GLU A 10 34.88 -30.81 -11.47
N ASN A 11 33.71 -30.38 -11.86
CA ASN A 11 33.42 -28.97 -12.12
C ASN A 11 31.90 -28.74 -12.07
N ARG A 12 31.33 -28.60 -10.85
CA ARG A 12 30.01 -28.05 -10.62
C ARG A 12 30.11 -26.92 -9.62
N ASN A 13 30.67 -25.81 -10.05
CA ASN A 13 30.46 -24.50 -9.41
C ASN A 13 29.60 -23.64 -10.33
N SER A 14 28.36 -24.05 -10.55
CA SER A 14 27.31 -23.14 -11.03
C SER A 14 26.48 -22.74 -9.81
N LYS A 15 26.73 -21.52 -9.30
CA LYS A 15 25.80 -20.84 -8.41
C LYS A 15 24.43 -20.85 -9.10
N PRO A 16 23.33 -21.14 -8.39
CA PRO A 16 22.00 -20.93 -8.95
C PRO A 16 21.90 -19.45 -9.36
N LYS A 17 21.64 -19.18 -10.63
CA LYS A 17 21.27 -17.87 -11.10
C LYS A 17 19.96 -17.53 -10.38
N ASP A 18 19.97 -16.43 -9.62
CA ASP A 18 18.77 -15.84 -9.06
C ASP A 18 17.86 -15.42 -10.21
N GLU A 19 16.95 -16.28 -10.63
CA GLU A 19 15.93 -15.97 -11.65
C GLU A 19 15.06 -14.76 -11.28
N PHE A 20 15.09 -14.34 -10.00
CA PHE A 20 14.43 -13.13 -9.53
C PHE A 20 15.10 -11.82 -9.97
N LEU A 21 16.39 -11.83 -10.34
CA LEU A 21 17.11 -10.63 -10.77
C LEU A 21 16.86 -10.27 -12.25
N ASP A 22 16.57 -11.25 -13.11
CA ASP A 22 16.32 -11.02 -14.54
C ASP A 22 14.96 -10.34 -14.84
N LEU A 23 14.03 -10.35 -13.88
CA LEU A 23 12.70 -9.77 -14.05
C LEU A 23 12.68 -8.24 -13.83
N ASP A 24 13.54 -7.72 -12.97
CA ASP A 24 13.71 -6.27 -12.75
C ASP A 24 14.34 -5.60 -14.00
N ASP A 25 15.28 -6.28 -14.67
CA ASP A 25 15.90 -5.82 -15.90
C ASP A 25 14.91 -5.72 -17.07
N SER A 26 13.96 -6.66 -17.14
CA SER A 26 12.92 -6.66 -18.17
C SER A 26 11.95 -5.51 -18.01
N TYR A 27 11.60 -5.17 -16.76
CA TYR A 27 10.76 -4.03 -16.43
C TYR A 27 11.46 -2.70 -16.75
N ASN A 28 12.71 -2.56 -16.32
CA ASN A 28 13.51 -1.35 -16.58
C ASN A 28 13.70 -1.10 -18.08
N ARG A 29 13.98 -2.13 -18.88
CA ARG A 29 14.05 -2.04 -20.36
C ARG A 29 12.72 -1.63 -20.99
N LEU A 30 11.57 -2.06 -20.41
CA LEU A 30 10.24 -1.69 -20.91
C LEU A 30 9.93 -0.22 -20.62
N MET A 31 10.42 0.30 -19.48
CA MET A 31 10.26 1.71 -19.08
C MET A 31 11.23 2.63 -19.85
N GLU A 32 12.48 2.21 -20.10
CA GLU A 32 13.46 2.94 -20.91
C GLU A 32 13.02 3.12 -22.35
N ASN A 33 12.46 2.09 -22.98
CA ASN A 33 11.97 2.14 -24.36
C ASN A 33 10.75 3.05 -24.57
N ARG A 34 10.11 3.53 -23.50
CA ARG A 34 8.92 4.41 -23.58
C ARG A 34 9.15 5.84 -23.12
N ASN A 35 10.41 6.25 -22.87
CA ASN A 35 10.73 7.59 -22.35
C ASN A 35 9.99 7.93 -21.03
N ILE A 36 9.54 6.93 -20.26
CA ILE A 36 8.92 7.11 -18.96
C ILE A 36 10.04 7.07 -17.94
N ARG A 37 10.60 8.24 -17.62
CA ARG A 37 11.55 8.34 -16.50
C ARG A 37 10.81 8.09 -15.19
N PRO A 38 11.28 7.20 -14.31
CA PRO A 38 10.79 7.18 -12.94
C PRO A 38 11.17 8.53 -12.31
N ASN A 39 10.17 9.30 -11.88
CA ASN A 39 10.42 10.48 -11.07
C ASN A 39 10.99 10.04 -9.73
N ASN A 40 12.32 10.11 -9.60
CA ASN A 40 13.05 9.93 -8.34
C ASN A 40 13.00 11.21 -7.48
N GLU A 41 11.84 11.84 -7.34
CA GLU A 41 11.67 13.03 -6.51
C GLU A 41 10.73 12.75 -5.34
N PHE A 42 11.17 11.95 -4.37
CA PHE A 42 10.60 12.00 -3.02
C PHE A 42 11.71 11.73 -2.00
N SER A 43 12.63 12.70 -1.87
CA SER A 43 13.63 12.68 -0.78
C SER A 43 13.15 13.37 0.50
N ASN A 44 11.94 13.94 0.53
CA ASN A 44 11.35 14.55 1.73
C ASN A 44 9.86 14.20 1.82
N LEU A 45 9.44 13.54 2.89
CA LEU A 45 8.04 13.29 3.25
C LEU A 45 7.23 14.59 3.45
N ASN A 46 7.88 15.75 3.42
CA ASN A 46 7.23 17.06 3.53
C ASN A 46 6.70 17.60 2.19
N ASP A 47 7.06 16.98 1.05
CA ASP A 47 6.55 17.35 -0.28
C ASP A 47 5.49 16.33 -0.77
N SER A 48 4.66 15.85 0.13
CA SER A 48 3.54 14.97 -0.23
C SER A 48 2.56 15.72 -1.14
N PRO A 49 2.22 15.20 -2.33
CA PRO A 49 1.18 15.77 -3.19
C PRO A 49 -0.22 15.66 -2.59
N VAL A 50 -0.36 14.96 -1.46
CA VAL A 50 -1.57 14.93 -0.66
C VAL A 50 -1.58 16.19 0.20
N GLY A 51 -2.32 17.19 -0.24
CA GLY A 51 -2.48 18.46 0.48
C GLY A 51 -3.23 18.25 1.79
N VAL A 52 -2.51 17.86 2.84
CA VAL A 52 -3.03 17.94 4.21
C VAL A 52 -3.25 19.42 4.50
N LYS A 53 -4.50 19.82 4.66
CA LYS A 53 -4.84 21.21 4.97
C LYS A 53 -4.16 21.60 6.29
N GLU A 54 -3.22 22.51 6.24
CA GLU A 54 -2.53 23.12 7.38
C GLU A 54 -3.50 23.83 8.36
N SER A 55 -4.79 23.91 7.98
CA SER A 55 -5.87 24.62 8.67
C SER A 55 -6.72 23.77 9.62
N LEU A 56 -6.40 22.50 9.84
CA LEU A 56 -7.13 21.68 10.84
C LEU A 56 -6.78 22.22 12.24
N ARG A 57 -7.63 23.13 12.75
CA ARG A 57 -7.54 23.58 14.15
C ARG A 57 -7.86 22.40 15.05
N PRO A 58 -7.17 22.25 16.19
CA PRO A 58 -7.52 21.22 17.16
C PRO A 58 -8.98 21.39 17.55
N GLN A 59 -9.82 20.49 17.07
CA GLN A 59 -11.21 20.38 17.47
C GLN A 59 -11.24 19.79 18.90
N VAL A 60 -12.32 20.06 19.64
CA VAL A 60 -12.58 19.36 20.90
C VAL A 60 -12.48 17.85 20.62
N ALA A 61 -11.71 17.13 21.43
CA ALA A 61 -11.56 15.68 21.26
C ALA A 61 -12.93 15.02 21.08
N PRO A 62 -13.11 14.19 20.03
CA PRO A 62 -14.40 13.56 19.75
C PRO A 62 -14.86 12.73 20.95
N ARG A 63 -16.16 12.76 21.24
CA ARG A 63 -16.77 11.95 22.29
C ARG A 63 -17.55 10.83 21.62
N PHE A 64 -17.20 9.59 21.94
CA PHE A 64 -17.91 8.40 21.47
C PHE A 64 -18.75 7.81 22.59
N PRO A 65 -19.92 7.19 22.28
CA PRO A 65 -20.68 6.44 23.25
C PRO A 65 -19.81 5.33 23.88
N PRO A 66 -19.85 5.15 25.21
CA PRO A 66 -19.03 4.12 25.87
C PRO A 66 -19.26 2.70 25.34
N GLU A 67 -20.46 2.39 24.88
CA GLU A 67 -20.86 1.11 24.29
C GLU A 67 -20.15 0.83 22.96
N ASP A 68 -19.67 1.84 22.25
CA ASP A 68 -18.96 1.66 21.01
C ASP A 68 -17.52 1.18 21.22
N ASN A 69 -16.97 1.27 22.43
CA ASN A 69 -15.61 0.84 22.77
C ASN A 69 -14.53 1.38 21.78
N ILE A 70 -14.65 2.66 21.41
CA ILE A 70 -13.71 3.31 20.52
C ILE A 70 -12.54 3.86 21.34
N GLN A 71 -11.31 3.51 20.95
CA GLN A 71 -10.09 4.06 21.51
C GLN A 71 -9.52 5.13 20.58
N PHE A 72 -9.69 6.41 20.96
CA PHE A 72 -9.21 7.55 20.19
C PHE A 72 -8.09 8.25 20.94
N GLY A 73 -6.89 8.29 20.35
CA GLY A 73 -5.71 8.87 20.97
C GLY A 73 -4.91 7.89 21.82
N VAL A 74 -4.69 6.68 21.29
CA VAL A 74 -3.83 5.69 21.97
C VAL A 74 -2.39 6.18 21.96
N ASN A 75 -1.83 6.34 23.16
CA ASN A 75 -0.45 6.79 23.35
C ASN A 75 0.52 5.63 23.07
N TYR A 76 1.54 5.83 22.25
CA TYR A 76 2.54 4.82 21.90
C TYR A 76 3.98 5.24 22.27
N LYS A 77 4.18 6.52 22.56
CA LYS A 77 5.45 7.08 23.06
C LYS A 77 5.20 8.35 23.86
N GLU A 78 6.15 8.72 24.70
CA GLU A 78 6.15 10.01 25.40
C GLU A 78 6.17 11.17 24.41
N GLY A 79 5.36 12.19 24.65
CA GLY A 79 5.27 13.39 23.81
C GLY A 79 4.48 13.23 22.51
N SER A 80 3.85 12.07 22.25
CA SER A 80 2.94 11.91 21.12
C SER A 80 1.71 12.80 21.29
N LYS A 81 1.20 13.35 20.17
CA LYS A 81 0.09 14.30 20.14
C LYS A 81 -1.25 13.59 19.91
N PRO A 82 -2.34 14.03 20.57
CA PRO A 82 -3.65 13.51 20.26
C PRO A 82 -3.95 13.58 18.76
N PRO A 83 -4.72 12.60 18.21
CA PRO A 83 -5.09 12.62 16.81
C PRO A 83 -6.00 13.82 16.51
N VAL A 84 -5.94 14.29 15.27
CA VAL A 84 -6.80 15.35 14.75
C VAL A 84 -7.73 14.75 13.72
N ILE A 85 -9.01 15.11 13.77
CA ILE A 85 -10.00 14.68 12.79
C ILE A 85 -10.85 15.88 12.35
N GLY A 86 -11.18 15.92 11.06
CA GLY A 86 -12.04 16.93 10.45
C GLY A 86 -13.51 16.77 10.82
N ASN A 87 -14.39 17.32 9.99
CA ASN A 87 -15.84 17.32 10.22
C ASN A 87 -16.51 16.08 9.58
N ASN A 88 -17.78 15.82 9.97
CA ASN A 88 -18.66 14.78 9.38
C ASN A 88 -18.10 13.35 9.42
N TYR A 89 -17.32 13.03 10.44
CA TYR A 89 -16.77 11.67 10.57
C TYR A 89 -17.79 10.68 11.16
N THR A 90 -17.61 9.42 10.80
CA THR A 90 -18.29 8.28 11.44
C THR A 90 -17.26 7.20 11.76
N ILE A 91 -17.02 6.97 13.05
CA ILE A 91 -16.13 5.91 13.52
C ILE A 91 -17.00 4.85 14.22
N ARG A 92 -16.92 3.61 13.76
CA ARG A 92 -17.72 2.50 14.30
C ARG A 92 -16.99 1.77 15.41
N SER A 93 -17.75 0.98 16.16
CA SER A 93 -17.32 0.34 17.40
C SER A 93 -16.04 -0.50 17.28
N ASN A 94 -15.31 -0.58 18.39
CA ASN A 94 -14.05 -1.27 18.57
C ASN A 94 -12.90 -0.77 17.67
N SER A 95 -13.01 0.42 17.11
CA SER A 95 -11.92 1.01 16.34
C SER A 95 -10.88 1.64 17.26
N ILE A 96 -9.61 1.58 16.86
CA ILE A 96 -8.46 2.06 17.60
C ILE A 96 -7.70 3.04 16.73
N ILE A 97 -7.57 4.30 17.19
CA ILE A 97 -6.81 5.35 16.51
C ILE A 97 -5.73 5.85 17.45
N TYR A 98 -4.49 5.79 16.99
CA TYR A 98 -3.32 6.17 17.76
C TYR A 98 -3.10 7.69 17.75
N ASN A 99 -2.24 8.15 18.65
CA ASN A 99 -1.71 9.50 18.61
C ASN A 99 -0.88 9.76 17.33
N ASP A 100 -0.62 11.02 17.03
CA ASP A 100 0.08 11.48 15.81
C ASP A 100 -0.63 11.03 14.50
N VAL A 101 -1.97 10.87 14.51
CA VAL A 101 -2.80 10.62 13.34
C VAL A 101 -3.54 11.89 12.96
N VAL A 102 -3.59 12.20 11.66
CA VAL A 102 -4.34 13.33 11.10
C VAL A 102 -5.33 12.81 10.07
N ILE A 103 -6.61 13.17 10.22
CA ILE A 103 -7.72 12.72 9.37
C ILE A 103 -8.49 13.95 8.88
N GLY A 104 -8.80 13.98 7.59
CA GLY A 104 -9.61 15.05 6.97
C GLY A 104 -11.09 14.97 7.26
N ASP A 105 -11.88 15.69 6.45
CA ASP A 105 -13.34 15.73 6.53
C ASP A 105 -14.00 14.48 5.92
N ASP A 106 -15.25 14.19 6.26
CA ASP A 106 -16.10 13.11 5.71
C ASP A 106 -15.51 11.69 5.87
N PHE A 107 -14.75 11.48 6.93
CA PHE A 107 -14.11 10.21 7.24
C PHE A 107 -15.08 9.16 7.77
N ARG A 108 -15.01 7.94 7.25
CA ARG A 108 -15.91 6.84 7.66
C ARG A 108 -15.14 5.55 7.92
N THR A 109 -15.46 4.85 9.00
CA THR A 109 -14.94 3.50 9.25
C THR A 109 -16.05 2.44 9.32
N GLY A 110 -15.67 1.19 9.02
CA GLY A 110 -16.35 0.00 9.53
C GLY A 110 -15.97 -0.26 10.99
N HIS A 111 -16.33 -1.43 11.50
CA HIS A 111 -16.00 -1.88 12.86
C HIS A 111 -14.57 -2.41 12.95
N ASN A 112 -13.96 -2.38 14.14
CA ASN A 112 -12.66 -3.00 14.44
C ASN A 112 -11.52 -2.48 13.54
N VAL A 113 -11.53 -1.21 13.18
CA VAL A 113 -10.47 -0.59 12.37
C VAL A 113 -9.32 -0.17 13.28
N VAL A 114 -8.08 -0.44 12.86
CA VAL A 114 -6.88 0.02 13.56
C VAL A 114 -6.12 0.98 12.67
N ILE A 115 -5.85 2.19 13.17
CA ILE A 115 -5.03 3.22 12.50
C ILE A 115 -3.91 3.60 13.44
N ARG A 116 -2.69 3.26 13.06
CA ARG A 116 -1.52 3.52 13.88
C ARG A 116 -0.90 4.90 13.60
N GLU A 117 0.06 5.22 14.43
CA GLU A 117 0.77 6.49 14.53
C GLU A 117 1.36 7.01 13.21
N ASN A 118 1.60 8.32 13.12
CA ASN A 118 2.19 9.01 11.96
C ASN A 118 1.43 8.76 10.66
N THR A 119 0.11 8.52 10.73
CA THR A 119 -0.74 8.29 9.56
C THR A 119 -1.50 9.56 9.20
N ASN A 120 -1.43 9.95 7.93
CA ASN A 120 -2.18 11.08 7.39
C ASN A 120 -3.23 10.57 6.40
N ILE A 121 -4.47 10.98 6.60
CA ILE A 121 -5.63 10.57 5.79
C ILE A 121 -6.34 11.83 5.30
N GLY A 122 -6.62 11.91 4.00
CA GLY A 122 -7.30 13.03 3.37
C GLY A 122 -8.82 13.06 3.62
N ASP A 123 -9.51 13.84 2.80
CA ASP A 123 -10.97 14.02 2.86
C ASP A 123 -11.69 12.88 2.11
N ASP A 124 -12.95 12.57 2.52
CA ASP A 124 -13.85 11.55 1.94
C ASP A 124 -13.20 10.18 1.83
N VAL A 125 -12.72 9.65 2.95
CA VAL A 125 -12.07 8.35 3.01
C VAL A 125 -12.94 7.34 3.76
N LEU A 126 -13.13 6.16 3.14
CA LEU A 126 -13.78 5.01 3.76
C LEU A 126 -12.76 3.92 4.09
N ILE A 127 -12.73 3.48 5.35
CA ILE A 127 -11.94 2.33 5.81
C ILE A 127 -12.88 1.21 6.25
N GLY A 128 -12.86 0.08 5.55
CA GLY A 128 -13.74 -1.06 5.81
C GLY A 128 -13.43 -1.81 7.11
N THR A 129 -14.37 -2.62 7.55
CA THR A 129 -14.31 -3.41 8.79
C THR A 129 -13.06 -4.30 8.86
N ASN A 130 -12.45 -4.43 10.04
CA ASN A 130 -11.25 -5.24 10.32
C ASN A 130 -10.01 -4.82 9.51
N THR A 131 -9.97 -3.63 8.96
CA THR A 131 -8.81 -3.13 8.23
C THR A 131 -7.77 -2.61 9.23
N VAL A 132 -6.51 -2.92 8.96
CA VAL A 132 -5.35 -2.46 9.73
C VAL A 132 -4.48 -1.58 8.85
N ILE A 133 -4.23 -0.36 9.33
CA ILE A 133 -3.28 0.59 8.75
C ILE A 133 -2.15 0.75 9.76
N GLU A 134 -0.97 0.26 9.39
CA GLU A 134 0.25 0.43 10.19
C GLU A 134 0.71 1.90 10.16
N GLY A 135 1.66 2.25 11.01
CA GLY A 135 2.16 3.63 11.09
C GLY A 135 2.92 4.11 9.84
N ASP A 136 3.20 5.40 9.79
CA ASP A 136 3.95 6.04 8.69
C ASP A 136 3.27 5.83 7.31
N VAL A 137 1.94 6.01 7.25
CA VAL A 137 1.12 5.83 6.04
C VAL A 137 0.51 7.15 5.60
N VAL A 138 0.47 7.37 4.28
CA VAL A 138 -0.22 8.52 3.68
C VAL A 138 -1.35 8.02 2.78
N ILE A 139 -2.56 8.53 3.00
CA ILE A 139 -3.75 8.23 2.21
C ILE A 139 -4.35 9.55 1.72
N GLY A 140 -4.56 9.64 0.41
CA GLY A 140 -5.14 10.80 -0.26
C GLY A 140 -6.64 10.98 -0.03
N ASN A 141 -7.23 11.80 -0.87
CA ASN A 141 -8.66 12.11 -0.83
C ASN A 141 -9.48 11.14 -1.68
N ASN A 142 -10.77 10.99 -1.35
CA ASN A 142 -11.71 10.15 -2.09
C ASN A 142 -11.15 8.73 -2.29
N VAL A 143 -10.78 8.08 -1.19
CA VAL A 143 -10.21 6.73 -1.17
C VAL A 143 -11.18 5.76 -0.49
N SER A 144 -11.44 4.65 -1.17
CA SER A 144 -12.30 3.58 -0.63
C SER A 144 -11.49 2.31 -0.38
N ILE A 145 -11.22 2.00 0.88
CA ILE A 145 -10.56 0.78 1.35
C ILE A 145 -11.60 -0.15 1.93
N GLN A 146 -11.74 -1.33 1.36
CA GLN A 146 -12.75 -2.29 1.77
C GLN A 146 -12.30 -3.11 3.00
N SER A 147 -13.13 -4.04 3.44
CA SER A 147 -12.91 -4.81 4.68
C SER A 147 -11.73 -5.78 4.61
N ASN A 148 -11.10 -6.04 5.76
CA ASN A 148 -10.00 -6.99 5.94
C ASN A 148 -8.75 -6.66 5.12
N VAL A 149 -8.48 -5.39 4.88
CA VAL A 149 -7.27 -4.95 4.17
C VAL A 149 -6.15 -4.74 5.17
N TYR A 150 -4.93 -5.13 4.80
CA TYR A 150 -3.73 -4.84 5.57
C TYR A 150 -2.81 -3.91 4.78
N ILE A 151 -2.49 -2.74 5.39
CA ILE A 151 -1.61 -1.72 4.82
C ILE A 151 -0.40 -1.55 5.73
N PRO A 152 0.80 -1.96 5.28
CA PRO A 152 2.02 -1.89 6.08
C PRO A 152 2.59 -0.48 6.15
N THR A 153 3.57 -0.30 7.04
CA THR A 153 4.32 0.97 7.17
C THR A 153 4.99 1.40 5.86
N ASN A 154 5.19 2.71 5.72
CA ASN A 154 5.81 3.35 4.55
C ASN A 154 4.98 3.19 3.25
N SER A 155 3.66 3.02 3.39
CA SER A 155 2.73 2.96 2.26
C SER A 155 2.24 4.35 1.86
N VAL A 156 2.06 4.53 0.55
CA VAL A 156 1.45 5.75 -0.01
C VAL A 156 0.28 5.35 -0.91
N ILE A 157 -0.90 5.89 -0.62
CA ILE A 157 -2.12 5.70 -1.41
C ILE A 157 -2.58 7.09 -1.84
N GLU A 158 -2.55 7.34 -3.14
CA GLU A 158 -2.96 8.64 -3.70
C GLU A 158 -4.48 8.75 -3.80
N ASP A 159 -4.96 9.90 -4.36
CA ASP A 159 -6.38 10.19 -4.47
C ASP A 159 -7.13 9.23 -5.39
N ASN A 160 -8.45 9.11 -5.18
CA ASN A 160 -9.38 8.36 -6.04
C ASN A 160 -9.03 6.87 -6.18
N VAL A 161 -8.42 6.26 -5.18
CA VAL A 161 -8.03 4.84 -5.19
C VAL A 161 -9.11 3.97 -4.58
N PHE A 162 -9.41 2.85 -5.25
CA PHE A 162 -10.23 1.77 -4.71
C PHE A 162 -9.36 0.57 -4.31
N ILE A 163 -9.53 0.06 -3.08
CA ILE A 163 -8.88 -1.17 -2.60
C ILE A 163 -9.94 -2.17 -2.18
N GLY A 164 -10.05 -3.25 -2.93
CA GLY A 164 -10.99 -4.34 -2.70
C GLY A 164 -10.73 -5.13 -1.42
N PRO A 165 -11.72 -5.88 -0.92
CA PRO A 165 -11.62 -6.58 0.36
C PRO A 165 -10.53 -7.65 0.35
N CYS A 166 -9.94 -7.87 1.53
CA CYS A 166 -8.88 -8.85 1.76
C CYS A 166 -7.60 -8.62 0.93
N ALA A 167 -7.38 -7.41 0.41
CA ALA A 167 -6.10 -7.07 -0.20
C ALA A 167 -5.01 -6.99 0.89
N CYS A 168 -3.86 -7.61 0.62
CA CYS A 168 -2.75 -7.67 1.55
C CYS A 168 -1.48 -7.12 0.90
N PHE A 169 -0.92 -6.07 1.50
CA PHE A 169 0.32 -5.47 1.05
C PHE A 169 1.47 -5.86 1.98
N THR A 170 2.66 -6.07 1.44
CA THR A 170 3.85 -6.36 2.23
C THR A 170 4.92 -5.29 2.04
N ASN A 171 5.81 -5.13 3.03
CA ASN A 171 6.88 -4.13 3.01
C ASN A 171 8.27 -4.71 3.26
N ASP A 172 8.37 -6.00 3.61
CA ASP A 172 9.63 -6.70 3.78
C ASP A 172 9.87 -7.70 2.64
N LYS A 173 10.91 -7.47 1.85
CA LYS A 173 11.28 -8.34 0.72
C LYS A 173 11.84 -9.68 1.16
N TYR A 174 12.49 -9.72 2.33
CA TYR A 174 13.19 -10.90 2.84
C TYR A 174 12.81 -11.16 4.30
N PRO A 175 11.56 -11.55 4.59
CA PRO A 175 10.99 -11.55 5.94
C PRO A 175 11.94 -12.13 6.98
N VAL A 176 12.41 -11.26 7.89
CA VAL A 176 13.35 -11.52 9.01
C VAL A 176 14.66 -12.25 8.64
N ARG A 177 15.02 -12.37 7.36
CA ARG A 177 16.24 -13.07 6.90
C ARG A 177 17.44 -12.15 6.78
N VAL A 178 17.20 -10.92 6.33
CA VAL A 178 18.26 -9.93 6.07
C VAL A 178 17.79 -8.61 6.62
N LYS A 179 18.70 -7.80 7.17
CA LYS A 179 18.39 -6.42 7.53
C LYS A 179 18.03 -5.66 6.26
N TYR A 180 16.79 -5.21 6.15
CA TYR A 180 16.22 -4.59 4.98
C TYR A 180 15.44 -3.34 5.36
N GLU A 181 15.55 -2.29 4.56
CA GLU A 181 14.69 -1.11 4.71
C GLU A 181 13.28 -1.45 4.24
N LEU A 182 12.30 -1.37 5.14
CA LEU A 182 10.91 -1.70 4.82
C LEU A 182 10.35 -0.72 3.79
N LYS A 183 9.87 -1.25 2.67
CA LYS A 183 9.29 -0.47 1.57
C LYS A 183 7.83 -0.85 1.38
N GLY A 184 6.95 0.02 1.83
CA GLY A 184 5.52 -0.08 1.57
C GLY A 184 5.18 0.09 0.09
N PRO A 185 3.98 -0.32 -0.33
CA PRO A 185 3.50 -0.10 -1.69
C PRO A 185 3.23 1.38 -1.96
N LYS A 186 3.28 1.75 -3.24
CA LYS A 186 2.79 3.05 -3.73
C LYS A 186 1.64 2.81 -4.69
N ILE A 187 0.46 3.26 -4.33
CA ILE A 187 -0.75 3.14 -5.16
C ILE A 187 -1.08 4.52 -5.70
N ARG A 188 -0.92 4.67 -6.99
CA ARG A 188 -1.09 5.97 -7.67
C ARG A 188 -2.55 6.28 -7.91
N ARG A 189 -2.81 7.55 -8.19
CA ARG A 189 -4.12 8.13 -8.38
C ARG A 189 -5.01 7.28 -9.29
N GLY A 190 -6.26 7.07 -8.87
CA GLY A 190 -7.27 6.39 -9.67
C GLY A 190 -7.03 4.90 -9.91
N ALA A 191 -6.05 4.28 -9.26
CA ALA A 191 -5.84 2.85 -9.38
C ALA A 191 -6.96 2.06 -8.69
N SER A 192 -7.30 0.90 -9.27
CA SER A 192 -8.32 -0.02 -8.73
C SER A 192 -7.71 -1.37 -8.39
N ILE A 193 -7.78 -1.74 -7.14
CA ILE A 193 -7.26 -2.99 -6.61
C ILE A 193 -8.41 -3.97 -6.36
N GLY A 194 -8.39 -5.11 -7.04
CA GLY A 194 -9.35 -6.20 -6.83
C GLY A 194 -9.21 -6.88 -5.47
N GLY A 195 -10.27 -7.52 -5.03
CA GLY A 195 -10.26 -8.24 -3.75
C GLY A 195 -9.29 -9.43 -3.72
N ASN A 196 -8.86 -9.80 -2.51
CA ASN A 196 -7.98 -10.95 -2.26
C ASN A 196 -6.67 -10.93 -3.08
N THR A 197 -6.10 -9.74 -3.28
CA THR A 197 -4.82 -9.54 -3.96
C THR A 197 -3.67 -9.52 -2.96
N THR A 198 -2.48 -9.91 -3.40
CA THR A 198 -1.26 -9.84 -2.58
C THR A 198 -0.18 -9.07 -3.33
N PHE A 199 0.48 -8.15 -2.62
CA PHE A 199 1.53 -7.30 -3.19
C PHE A 199 2.86 -7.53 -2.47
N LEU A 200 3.92 -7.74 -3.25
CA LEU A 200 5.26 -7.80 -2.67
C LEU A 200 5.79 -6.41 -2.33
N SER A 201 6.79 -6.40 -1.43
CA SER A 201 7.42 -5.18 -0.92
C SER A 201 7.89 -4.24 -2.04
N GLY A 202 7.58 -2.95 -1.89
CA GLY A 202 8.08 -1.89 -2.76
C GLY A 202 7.46 -1.81 -4.15
N VAL A 203 6.38 -2.58 -4.44
CA VAL A 203 5.67 -2.46 -5.73
C VAL A 203 4.94 -1.12 -5.82
N GLU A 204 4.94 -0.59 -7.03
CA GLU A 204 4.18 0.60 -7.41
C GLU A 204 3.07 0.23 -8.38
N ILE A 205 1.85 0.66 -8.10
CA ILE A 205 0.69 0.52 -9.01
C ILE A 205 0.44 1.87 -9.64
N GLY A 206 0.65 1.94 -10.95
CA GLY A 206 0.58 3.18 -11.72
C GLY A 206 -0.82 3.79 -11.77
N GLU A 207 -0.87 5.06 -12.17
CA GLU A 207 -2.10 5.85 -12.31
C GLU A 207 -3.14 5.12 -13.18
N GLY A 208 -4.38 5.02 -12.69
CA GLY A 208 -5.47 4.38 -13.41
C GLY A 208 -5.25 2.90 -13.73
N ALA A 209 -4.26 2.25 -13.14
CA ALA A 209 -4.03 0.82 -13.33
C ALA A 209 -5.07 -0.02 -12.59
N ILE A 210 -5.35 -1.20 -13.11
CA ILE A 210 -6.28 -2.16 -12.51
C ILE A 210 -5.51 -3.43 -12.12
N VAL A 211 -5.71 -3.88 -10.90
CA VAL A 211 -5.26 -5.19 -10.42
C VAL A 211 -6.47 -6.09 -10.27
N ALA A 212 -6.52 -7.19 -11.02
CA ALA A 212 -7.63 -8.14 -10.95
C ALA A 212 -7.68 -8.86 -9.60
N ALA A 213 -8.89 -9.23 -9.16
CA ALA A 213 -9.06 -9.98 -7.93
C ALA A 213 -8.24 -11.28 -7.93
N GLY A 214 -7.66 -11.64 -6.77
CA GLY A 214 -6.83 -12.82 -6.58
C GLY A 214 -5.44 -12.75 -7.22
N ALA A 215 -5.01 -11.61 -7.76
CA ALA A 215 -3.69 -11.49 -8.35
C ALA A 215 -2.59 -11.42 -7.28
N ILE A 216 -1.41 -12.02 -7.57
CA ILE A 216 -0.18 -11.84 -6.79
C ILE A 216 0.75 -10.94 -7.60
N VAL A 217 0.90 -9.70 -7.13
CA VAL A 217 1.69 -8.65 -7.80
C VAL A 217 3.10 -8.65 -7.26
N ILE A 218 4.03 -9.12 -8.08
CA ILE A 218 5.45 -9.26 -7.75
C ILE A 218 6.31 -8.16 -8.38
N HIS A 219 5.75 -7.39 -9.32
CA HIS A 219 6.40 -6.27 -10.00
C HIS A 219 5.47 -5.07 -10.08
N SER A 220 6.03 -3.88 -10.19
CA SER A 220 5.27 -2.66 -10.39
C SER A 220 4.44 -2.70 -11.67
N VAL A 221 3.26 -2.08 -11.65
CA VAL A 221 2.30 -2.04 -12.74
C VAL A 221 2.31 -0.65 -13.37
N PRO A 222 2.60 -0.50 -14.67
CA PRO A 222 2.59 0.80 -15.33
C PRO A 222 1.22 1.48 -15.30
N PRO A 223 1.16 2.82 -15.48
CA PRO A 223 -0.10 3.54 -15.60
C PRO A 223 -1.00 2.97 -16.71
N PHE A 224 -2.30 2.83 -16.43
CA PHE A 224 -3.31 2.31 -17.36
C PHE A 224 -3.03 0.89 -17.86
N TYR A 225 -2.45 0.05 -17.01
CA TYR A 225 -2.25 -1.38 -17.26
C TYR A 225 -3.11 -2.23 -16.34
N LEU A 226 -3.38 -3.45 -16.78
CA LEU A 226 -4.04 -4.50 -16.02
C LEU A 226 -3.00 -5.53 -15.55
N ALA A 227 -2.97 -5.79 -14.25
CA ALA A 227 -2.26 -6.92 -13.66
C ALA A 227 -3.24 -8.03 -13.30
N ILE A 228 -3.01 -9.25 -13.80
CA ILE A 228 -3.95 -10.37 -13.61
C ILE A 228 -3.22 -11.71 -13.47
N GLY A 229 -3.63 -12.51 -12.51
CA GLY A 229 -3.18 -13.90 -12.32
C GLY A 229 -2.14 -14.05 -11.20
N THR A 230 -1.58 -15.25 -11.07
CA THR A 230 -0.66 -15.68 -10.00
C THR A 230 0.50 -16.47 -10.62
N PRO A 231 1.71 -15.88 -10.73
CA PRO A 231 2.03 -14.45 -10.55
C PRO A 231 1.32 -13.57 -11.58
N ALA A 232 1.11 -12.29 -11.25
CA ALA A 232 0.39 -11.36 -12.11
C ALA A 232 1.14 -11.11 -13.43
N LYS A 233 0.42 -11.26 -14.54
CA LYS A 233 0.85 -10.83 -15.87
C LYS A 233 0.33 -9.44 -16.15
N ILE A 234 1.18 -8.58 -16.68
CA ILE A 234 0.89 -7.17 -16.95
C ILE A 234 0.58 -6.99 -18.43
N LYS A 235 -0.55 -6.34 -18.74
CA LYS A 235 -0.95 -6.03 -20.12
C LYS A 235 -1.65 -4.67 -20.20
N PRO A 236 -1.62 -3.98 -21.36
CA PRO A 236 -2.33 -2.72 -21.51
C PRO A 236 -3.81 -2.84 -21.15
N LEU A 237 -4.34 -1.82 -20.47
CA LEU A 237 -5.77 -1.72 -20.18
C LEU A 237 -6.54 -1.39 -21.45
N ALA A 238 -7.71 -1.98 -21.63
CA ALA A 238 -8.59 -1.65 -22.73
C ALA A 238 -9.08 -0.20 -22.63
N ASP A 239 -9.25 0.50 -23.75
CA ASP A 239 -9.49 1.94 -23.75
C ASP A 239 -10.77 2.35 -23.00
N HIS A 240 -11.83 1.54 -23.06
CA HIS A 240 -13.08 1.80 -22.34
C HIS A 240 -12.96 1.69 -20.80
N LEU A 241 -11.86 1.16 -20.29
CA LEU A 241 -11.56 1.06 -18.85
C LEU A 241 -10.61 2.17 -18.36
N LYS A 242 -10.10 3.01 -19.25
CA LYS A 242 -9.23 4.15 -18.90
C LYS A 242 -10.06 5.36 -18.48
N VAL A 243 -10.96 5.15 -17.55
CA VAL A 243 -11.87 6.17 -17.01
C VAL A 243 -11.62 6.32 -15.52
N PRO A 244 -11.93 7.50 -14.92
CA PRO A 244 -11.82 7.70 -13.47
C PRO A 244 -12.67 6.72 -12.68
N ASN A 245 -12.22 6.36 -11.47
CA ASN A 245 -13.05 5.63 -10.51
C ASN A 245 -14.28 6.46 -10.12
N ILE A 246 -15.41 5.80 -9.96
CA ILE A 246 -16.64 6.34 -9.40
C ILE A 246 -16.74 5.79 -7.98
N LEU A 247 -16.34 6.59 -6.97
CA LEU A 247 -16.28 6.19 -5.55
C LEU A 247 -17.37 6.86 -4.73
#